data_3300998096cef3940d98c37365d6978f
#
_entry.id   3300998096cef3940d98c37365d6978f
#
_cell.length_a   1.000
_cell.length_b   1.000
_cell.length_c   1.000
_cell.angle_alpha   90.00
_cell.angle_beta   90.00
_cell.angle_gamma   90.00
#
_symmetry.space_group_name_H-M   'P 1'
#
loop_
_entity.id
_entity.type
_entity.pdbx_description
1 polymer ?
#
loop_
_entity_poly.entity_id
_entity_poly.type
_entity_poly.pdbx_seq_one_letter_code
_entity_poly.pdbx_strand_id
1 'polypeptide(L)'
;MSLTIQPISPALGAIVSGIDLGAPLDDAGQRAIEQALLEHQVLFFRDQSLEPRSPARFAARFGDLHIHPIYPSVPEQPEVIVLDTAVTDVRDNAIWHTDVTFLETPALGAVLAAKQLPPYGGDTLWASSTAAYEALSAPLQRLLDGLTATHDIGKSFPRERFGVTEADLARLEEARLKNPPRSHPVVRTHPVTGRKGLFVSDGFTTRINELEPAESDALLTFLFAHATRPEFTVRWRWQENDVAFWDNRVTQHYAVDDYRPQRRVMHRATILGDKPF
;
A
#
# COMPACT_ATOMS: atom_id res chain seq x y z
N MET A 1 -14.46 6.94 24.23
CA MET A 1 -12.98 7.08 24.25
C MET A 1 -12.63 8.38 23.53
N SER A 2 -11.66 9.15 24.01
CA SER A 2 -11.19 10.36 23.31
C SER A 2 -9.94 9.98 22.53
N LEU A 3 -10.05 9.84 21.21
CA LEU A 3 -8.90 9.66 20.33
C LEU A 3 -8.11 10.97 20.27
N THR A 4 -6.80 10.87 20.34
CA THR A 4 -5.89 11.99 20.06
C THR A 4 -5.21 11.72 18.72
N ILE A 5 -5.32 12.66 17.79
CA ILE A 5 -4.73 12.57 16.45
C ILE A 5 -3.67 13.67 16.35
N GLN A 6 -2.42 13.26 16.12
CA GLN A 6 -1.28 14.14 16.01
C GLN A 6 -0.65 14.02 14.61
N PRO A 7 -0.85 15.00 13.72
CA PRO A 7 -0.17 15.05 12.42
C PRO A 7 1.36 15.05 12.60
N ILE A 8 2.06 14.33 11.69
CA ILE A 8 3.53 14.24 11.72
C ILE A 8 4.21 14.80 10.47
N SER A 9 3.43 15.03 9.41
CA SER A 9 3.90 15.67 8.17
C SER A 9 2.77 16.50 7.56
N PRO A 10 3.08 17.57 6.82
CA PRO A 10 2.05 18.37 6.16
C PRO A 10 1.28 17.64 5.07
N ALA A 11 1.91 16.69 4.37
CA ALA A 11 1.31 15.99 3.22
C ALA A 11 0.45 14.80 3.63
N LEU A 12 0.91 14.02 4.63
CA LEU A 12 0.21 12.82 5.13
C LEU A 12 0.85 12.35 6.44
N GLY A 13 0.10 11.51 7.15
CA GLY A 13 0.57 10.80 8.33
C GLY A 13 0.17 11.45 9.65
N ALA A 14 -0.46 10.65 10.53
CA ALA A 14 -0.76 11.04 11.89
C ALA A 14 -0.58 9.89 12.87
N ILE A 15 -0.14 10.18 14.09
CA ILE A 15 -0.14 9.24 15.22
C ILE A 15 -1.52 9.31 15.88
N VAL A 16 -2.14 8.15 16.09
CA VAL A 16 -3.41 8.01 16.80
C VAL A 16 -3.15 7.35 18.16
N SER A 17 -3.60 8.00 19.21
CA SER A 17 -3.48 7.52 20.60
C SER A 17 -4.84 7.44 21.27
N GLY A 18 -4.93 6.74 22.40
CA GLY A 18 -6.16 6.57 23.17
C GLY A 18 -7.08 5.46 22.66
N ILE A 19 -6.54 4.51 21.89
CA ILE A 19 -7.23 3.34 21.38
C ILE A 19 -6.37 2.08 21.53
N ASP A 20 -7.03 0.95 21.79
CA ASP A 20 -6.47 -0.41 21.72
C ASP A 20 -7.12 -1.13 20.53
N LEU A 21 -6.33 -1.40 19.48
CA LEU A 21 -6.80 -2.12 18.29
C LEU A 21 -7.03 -3.62 18.55
N GLY A 22 -6.57 -4.14 19.67
CA GLY A 22 -6.84 -5.48 20.16
C GLY A 22 -8.26 -5.62 20.75
N ALA A 23 -8.86 -4.52 21.20
CA ALA A 23 -10.22 -4.48 21.73
C ALA A 23 -11.29 -4.38 20.61
N PRO A 24 -12.55 -4.73 20.88
CA PRO A 24 -13.64 -4.47 19.96
C PRO A 24 -13.78 -2.96 19.68
N LEU A 25 -13.81 -2.60 18.41
CA LEU A 25 -14.02 -1.22 17.97
C LEU A 25 -15.52 -0.93 17.86
N ASP A 26 -16.01 0.09 18.56
CA ASP A 26 -17.37 0.55 18.40
C ASP A 26 -17.54 1.43 17.14
N ASP A 27 -18.80 1.72 16.78
CA ASP A 27 -19.10 2.48 15.56
C ASP A 27 -18.61 3.94 15.64
N ALA A 28 -18.53 4.51 16.84
CA ALA A 28 -18.01 5.87 17.02
C ALA A 28 -16.50 5.92 16.80
N GLY A 29 -15.76 4.95 17.35
CA GLY A 29 -14.33 4.78 17.12
C GLY A 29 -14.01 4.47 15.67
N GLN A 30 -14.80 3.61 15.01
CA GLN A 30 -14.65 3.33 13.58
C GLN A 30 -14.78 4.60 12.75
N ARG A 31 -15.86 5.38 12.92
CA ARG A 31 -16.05 6.65 12.19
C ARG A 31 -14.95 7.66 12.45
N ALA A 32 -14.44 7.73 13.67
CA ALA A 32 -13.34 8.63 14.01
C ALA A 32 -12.04 8.23 13.30
N ILE A 33 -11.74 6.93 13.21
CA ILE A 33 -10.59 6.42 12.48
C ILE A 33 -10.76 6.62 10.97
N GLU A 34 -11.94 6.36 10.40
CA GLU A 34 -12.23 6.64 8.99
C GLU A 34 -12.02 8.11 8.65
N GLN A 35 -12.55 9.02 9.46
CA GLN A 35 -12.36 10.45 9.25
C GLN A 35 -10.89 10.85 9.31
N ALA A 36 -10.14 10.32 10.28
CA ALA A 36 -8.71 10.56 10.40
C ALA A 36 -7.93 10.00 9.20
N LEU A 37 -8.32 8.81 8.69
CA LEU A 37 -7.70 8.21 7.52
C LEU A 37 -7.93 9.03 6.26
N LEU A 38 -9.15 9.55 6.05
CA LEU A 38 -9.48 10.43 4.93
C LEU A 38 -8.70 11.76 4.97
N GLU A 39 -8.43 12.28 6.17
CA GLU A 39 -7.68 13.53 6.35
C GLU A 39 -6.17 13.32 6.24
N HIS A 40 -5.64 12.28 6.90
CA HIS A 40 -4.19 12.09 7.04
C HIS A 40 -3.61 10.98 6.15
N GLN A 41 -4.42 10.21 5.43
CA GLN A 41 -4.06 9.17 4.45
C GLN A 41 -3.27 7.97 5.02
N VAL A 42 -2.52 8.12 6.09
CA VAL A 42 -1.89 7.04 6.86
C VAL A 42 -1.92 7.35 8.35
N LEU A 43 -2.32 6.36 9.14
CA LEU A 43 -2.42 6.42 10.60
C LEU A 43 -1.44 5.44 11.23
N PHE A 44 -0.77 5.89 12.28
CA PHE A 44 0.18 5.10 13.04
C PHE A 44 -0.29 4.96 14.49
N PHE A 45 -0.20 3.73 15.00
CA PHE A 45 -0.60 3.37 16.36
C PHE A 45 0.59 2.74 17.04
N ARG A 46 1.02 3.29 18.18
CA ARG A 46 2.08 2.76 19.03
C ARG A 46 1.51 1.76 20.05
N ASP A 47 2.36 0.87 20.54
CA ASP A 47 2.10 -0.01 21.69
C ASP A 47 0.82 -0.88 21.54
N GLN A 48 0.59 -1.42 20.34
CA GLN A 48 -0.57 -2.24 20.04
C GLN A 48 -0.23 -3.74 20.17
N SER A 49 -0.41 -4.31 21.36
CA SER A 49 -0.19 -5.75 21.61
C SER A 49 -1.26 -6.60 20.93
N LEU A 50 -1.12 -6.79 19.61
CA LEU A 50 -2.10 -7.52 18.81
C LEU A 50 -1.84 -9.03 18.83
N GLU A 51 -2.87 -9.83 19.19
CA GLU A 51 -2.91 -11.25 18.87
C GLU A 51 -2.86 -11.46 17.34
N PRO A 52 -2.46 -12.65 16.84
CA PRO A 52 -2.37 -12.90 15.40
C PRO A 52 -3.63 -12.54 14.59
N ARG A 53 -4.82 -12.70 15.20
CA ARG A 53 -6.13 -12.41 14.58
C ARG A 53 -6.58 -10.96 14.64
N SER A 54 -5.97 -10.14 15.48
CA SER A 54 -6.42 -8.76 15.70
C SER A 54 -6.29 -7.85 14.48
N PRO A 55 -5.21 -7.93 13.66
CA PRO A 55 -5.11 -7.12 12.45
C PRO A 55 -6.26 -7.36 11.47
N ALA A 56 -6.64 -8.63 11.24
CA ALA A 56 -7.75 -8.97 10.36
C ALA A 56 -9.10 -8.49 10.94
N ARG A 57 -9.33 -8.68 12.24
CA ARG A 57 -10.56 -8.22 12.90
C ARG A 57 -10.71 -6.70 12.84
N PHE A 58 -9.63 -5.96 13.05
CA PHE A 58 -9.63 -4.51 12.90
C PHE A 58 -9.88 -4.10 11.44
N ALA A 59 -9.13 -4.66 10.49
CA ALA A 59 -9.27 -4.36 9.08
C ALA A 59 -10.68 -4.67 8.52
N ALA A 60 -11.29 -5.79 8.95
CA ALA A 60 -12.64 -6.20 8.53
C ALA A 60 -13.75 -5.21 8.93
N ARG A 61 -13.47 -4.25 9.83
CA ARG A 61 -14.42 -3.16 10.14
C ARG A 61 -14.56 -2.16 9.00
N PHE A 62 -13.60 -2.14 8.05
CA PHE A 62 -13.54 -1.16 6.96
C PHE A 62 -13.85 -1.76 5.59
N GLY A 63 -14.02 -3.08 5.49
CA GLY A 63 -14.42 -3.78 4.27
C GLY A 63 -13.98 -5.24 4.24
N ASP A 64 -14.30 -5.92 3.15
CA ASP A 64 -13.90 -7.31 2.91
C ASP A 64 -12.38 -7.42 2.75
N LEU A 65 -11.82 -8.55 3.22
CA LEU A 65 -10.38 -8.74 3.21
C LEU A 65 -9.91 -9.51 1.97
N HIS A 66 -8.76 -9.13 1.46
CA HIS A 66 -8.10 -9.76 0.33
C HIS A 66 -7.26 -10.95 0.78
N ILE A 67 -7.33 -12.07 0.04
CA ILE A 67 -6.41 -13.21 0.16
C ILE A 67 -5.35 -13.08 -0.91
N HIS A 68 -4.09 -12.89 -0.51
CA HIS A 68 -2.99 -12.66 -1.45
C HIS A 68 -2.57 -13.95 -2.15
N PRO A 69 -2.43 -13.97 -3.51
CA PRO A 69 -2.19 -15.21 -4.25
C PRO A 69 -0.76 -15.77 -4.12
N ILE A 70 0.21 -14.96 -3.69
CA ILE A 70 1.63 -15.33 -3.72
C ILE A 70 2.23 -15.45 -2.31
N TYR A 71 1.98 -14.47 -1.43
CA TYR A 71 2.56 -14.45 -0.09
C TYR A 71 1.97 -15.51 0.84
N PRO A 72 2.80 -16.09 1.74
CA PRO A 72 2.30 -16.98 2.79
C PRO A 72 1.40 -16.19 3.76
N SER A 73 0.45 -16.89 4.37
CA SER A 73 -0.47 -16.33 5.37
C SER A 73 -0.28 -16.97 6.74
N VAL A 74 -0.88 -16.33 7.75
CA VAL A 74 -0.98 -16.90 9.10
C VAL A 74 -1.83 -18.18 9.02
N PRO A 75 -1.44 -19.30 9.67
CA PRO A 75 -2.27 -20.49 9.75
C PRO A 75 -3.69 -20.16 10.21
N GLU A 76 -4.70 -20.76 9.56
CA GLU A 76 -6.12 -20.53 9.84
C GLU A 76 -6.64 -19.10 9.62
N GLN A 77 -5.81 -18.21 9.03
CA GLN A 77 -6.17 -16.83 8.68
C GLN A 77 -5.57 -16.41 7.34
N PRO A 78 -6.13 -16.87 6.22
CA PRO A 78 -5.57 -16.61 4.88
C PRO A 78 -5.58 -15.11 4.50
N GLU A 79 -6.38 -14.30 5.16
CA GLU A 79 -6.45 -12.84 4.96
C GLU A 79 -5.26 -12.08 5.57
N VAL A 80 -4.47 -12.73 6.45
CA VAL A 80 -3.30 -12.10 7.07
C VAL A 80 -2.03 -12.69 6.46
N ILE A 81 -1.40 -11.95 5.58
CA ILE A 81 -0.10 -12.36 5.02
C ILE A 81 1.04 -12.15 6.00
N VAL A 82 2.04 -13.01 5.90
CA VAL A 82 3.28 -12.97 6.69
C VAL A 82 4.41 -12.51 5.79
N LEU A 83 4.94 -11.33 6.08
CA LEU A 83 6.14 -10.77 5.42
C LEU A 83 7.33 -11.06 6.33
N ASP A 84 7.95 -12.23 6.14
CA ASP A 84 9.08 -12.71 6.93
C ASP A 84 10.32 -12.88 6.05
N THR A 85 11.34 -12.07 6.30
CA THR A 85 12.57 -12.05 5.51
C THR A 85 13.45 -13.29 5.64
N ALA A 86 13.15 -14.18 6.59
CA ALA A 86 13.84 -15.47 6.73
C ALA A 86 13.28 -16.57 5.83
N VAL A 87 12.02 -16.44 5.39
CA VAL A 87 11.31 -17.48 4.63
C VAL A 87 10.81 -17.02 3.26
N THR A 88 10.68 -15.72 3.03
CA THR A 88 10.14 -15.18 1.77
C THR A 88 11.00 -14.02 1.29
N ASP A 89 11.26 -13.97 -0.02
CA ASP A 89 11.85 -12.77 -0.61
C ASP A 89 10.79 -11.67 -0.68
N VAL A 90 10.95 -10.66 0.17
CA VAL A 90 10.04 -9.50 0.28
C VAL A 90 10.63 -8.24 -0.33
N ARG A 91 11.72 -8.34 -1.13
CA ARG A 91 12.39 -7.18 -1.74
C ARG A 91 11.55 -6.48 -2.83
N ASP A 92 10.47 -7.11 -3.32
CA ASP A 92 9.47 -6.44 -4.15
C ASP A 92 8.77 -5.29 -3.41
N ASN A 93 8.73 -5.32 -2.09
CA ASN A 93 8.22 -4.21 -1.30
C ASN A 93 9.23 -3.04 -1.18
N ALA A 94 10.48 -3.25 -1.56
CA ALA A 94 11.50 -2.20 -1.69
C ALA A 94 11.45 -1.51 -3.08
N ILE A 95 10.24 -1.31 -3.58
CA ILE A 95 9.90 -0.54 -4.77
C ILE A 95 8.68 0.29 -4.41
N TRP A 96 8.60 1.53 -4.85
CA TRP A 96 7.41 2.35 -4.62
C TRP A 96 6.18 1.75 -5.32
N HIS A 97 5.17 1.42 -4.54
CA HIS A 97 3.97 0.77 -5.05
C HIS A 97 2.71 1.17 -4.28
N THR A 98 1.59 1.01 -4.95
CA THR A 98 0.24 0.98 -4.38
C THR A 98 -0.22 -0.47 -4.42
N ASP A 99 -0.71 -1.02 -3.32
CA ASP A 99 -1.04 -2.44 -3.20
C ASP A 99 -2.06 -2.91 -4.24
N VAL A 100 -1.78 -4.06 -4.82
CA VAL A 100 -2.65 -4.88 -5.68
C VAL A 100 -3.37 -4.12 -6.81
N THR A 101 -2.71 -3.13 -7.41
CA THR A 101 -3.29 -2.34 -8.52
C THR A 101 -3.51 -3.15 -9.80
N PHE A 102 -3.03 -4.40 -9.85
CA PHE A 102 -3.32 -5.37 -10.91
C PHE A 102 -4.74 -5.96 -10.80
N LEU A 103 -5.50 -5.69 -9.74
CA LEU A 103 -6.91 -6.08 -9.60
C LEU A 103 -7.83 -5.07 -10.30
N GLU A 104 -9.01 -5.51 -10.72
CA GLU A 104 -10.05 -4.60 -11.23
C GLU A 104 -10.53 -3.63 -10.16
N THR A 105 -10.61 -4.11 -8.92
CA THR A 105 -10.92 -3.34 -7.71
C THR A 105 -9.74 -3.40 -6.76
N PRO A 106 -8.74 -2.50 -6.90
CA PRO A 106 -7.59 -2.45 -6.01
C PRO A 106 -7.97 -2.22 -4.55
N ALA A 107 -7.03 -2.44 -3.64
CA ALA A 107 -7.27 -2.28 -2.22
C ALA A 107 -7.77 -0.87 -1.85
N LEU A 108 -8.72 -0.81 -0.90
CA LEU A 108 -9.06 0.40 -0.17
C LEU A 108 -7.89 0.84 0.71
N GLY A 109 -7.31 -0.10 1.43
CA GLY A 109 -6.25 0.15 2.37
C GLY A 109 -5.66 -1.14 2.92
N ALA A 110 -4.67 -1.02 3.80
CA ALA A 110 -4.14 -2.16 4.50
C ALA A 110 -3.68 -1.80 5.93
N VAL A 111 -3.73 -2.80 6.80
CA VAL A 111 -3.26 -2.75 8.19
C VAL A 111 -1.99 -3.58 8.27
N LEU A 112 -0.89 -2.96 8.69
CA LEU A 112 0.42 -3.59 8.84
C LEU A 112 0.85 -3.55 10.30
N ALA A 113 1.10 -4.71 10.90
CA ALA A 113 1.52 -4.84 12.29
C ALA A 113 2.96 -5.36 12.39
N ALA A 114 3.80 -4.68 13.15
CA ALA A 114 5.17 -5.11 13.44
C ALA A 114 5.17 -6.26 14.45
N LYS A 115 5.83 -7.39 14.10
CA LYS A 115 5.95 -8.58 14.95
C LYS A 115 7.38 -8.85 15.42
N GLN A 116 8.33 -8.69 14.52
CA GLN A 116 9.74 -8.78 14.85
C GLN A 116 10.50 -7.76 14.01
N LEU A 117 11.33 -6.97 14.64
CA LEU A 117 12.06 -5.90 13.99
C LEU A 117 13.58 -6.12 14.11
N PRO A 118 14.35 -5.66 13.12
CA PRO A 118 15.79 -5.54 13.25
C PRO A 118 16.13 -4.44 14.26
N PRO A 119 17.33 -4.43 14.87
CA PRO A 119 17.74 -3.41 15.82
C PRO A 119 17.84 -2.00 15.19
N TYR A 120 17.99 -1.93 13.88
CA TYR A 120 18.00 -0.68 13.08
C TYR A 120 17.60 -0.98 11.64
N GLY A 121 17.14 0.04 10.91
CA GLY A 121 16.64 -0.09 9.53
C GLY A 121 15.24 -0.69 9.44
N GLY A 122 14.83 -1.06 8.24
CA GLY A 122 13.51 -1.66 7.98
C GLY A 122 12.34 -0.70 8.13
N ASP A 123 12.58 0.61 8.02
CA ASP A 123 11.54 1.63 8.03
C ASP A 123 10.59 1.45 6.83
N THR A 124 9.44 2.09 6.89
CA THR A 124 8.54 2.19 5.75
C THR A 124 8.23 3.65 5.45
N LEU A 125 8.23 3.98 4.16
CA LEU A 125 7.84 5.30 3.68
C LEU A 125 6.47 5.22 3.03
N TRP A 126 5.67 6.28 3.18
CA TRP A 126 4.44 6.52 2.42
C TRP A 126 4.55 7.83 1.69
N ALA A 127 3.96 7.90 0.50
CA ALA A 127 3.88 9.11 -0.32
C ALA A 127 2.42 9.43 -0.65
N SER A 128 2.04 10.71 -0.54
CA SER A 128 0.71 11.20 -0.89
C SER A 128 0.58 11.38 -2.40
N SER A 129 -0.18 10.51 -3.05
CA SER A 129 -0.52 10.63 -4.47
C SER A 129 -1.34 11.91 -4.76
N THR A 130 -2.14 12.36 -3.78
CA THR A 130 -2.93 13.58 -3.88
C THR A 130 -2.04 14.83 -3.86
N ALA A 131 -1.13 14.93 -2.88
CA ALA A 131 -0.19 16.06 -2.82
C ALA A 131 0.71 16.10 -4.07
N ALA A 132 1.12 14.94 -4.57
CA ALA A 132 1.88 14.84 -5.80
C ALA A 132 1.10 15.36 -7.02
N TYR A 133 -0.18 14.99 -7.17
CA TYR A 133 -1.03 15.50 -8.24
C TYR A 133 -1.26 17.01 -8.13
N GLU A 134 -1.58 17.51 -6.94
CA GLU A 134 -1.84 18.93 -6.69
C GLU A 134 -0.61 19.81 -6.97
N ALA A 135 0.61 19.27 -6.81
CA ALA A 135 1.86 19.97 -7.08
C ALA A 135 2.27 19.98 -8.56
N LEU A 136 1.56 19.26 -9.45
CA LEU A 136 1.79 19.34 -10.88
C LEU A 136 1.29 20.67 -11.44
N SER A 137 1.92 21.15 -12.52
CA SER A 137 1.41 22.30 -13.25
C SER A 137 0.04 22.00 -13.88
N ALA A 138 -0.82 23.01 -13.97
CA ALA A 138 -2.16 22.86 -14.55
C ALA A 138 -2.17 22.30 -15.99
N PRO A 139 -1.21 22.62 -16.90
CA PRO A 139 -1.13 21.95 -18.19
C PRO A 139 -0.88 20.45 -18.08
N LEU A 140 -0.02 20.02 -17.15
CA LEU A 140 0.29 18.60 -16.97
C LEU A 140 -0.89 17.86 -16.32
N GLN A 141 -1.57 18.46 -15.32
CA GLN A 141 -2.79 17.90 -14.75
C GLN A 141 -3.85 17.66 -15.85
N ARG A 142 -4.07 18.64 -16.74
CA ARG A 142 -5.01 18.48 -17.86
C ARG A 142 -4.59 17.40 -18.85
N LEU A 143 -3.30 17.23 -19.10
CA LEU A 143 -2.80 16.16 -19.96
C LEU A 143 -3.10 14.79 -19.35
N LEU A 144 -2.87 14.62 -18.04
CA LEU A 144 -3.03 13.35 -17.34
C LEU A 144 -4.49 12.95 -17.10
N ASP A 145 -5.40 13.93 -17.02
CA ASP A 145 -6.83 13.78 -16.72
C ASP A 145 -7.54 13.01 -17.81
N GLY A 146 -7.34 12.07 -18.36
CA GLY A 146 -8.03 11.29 -19.40
C GLY A 146 -7.15 10.16 -19.91
N LEU A 147 -5.92 10.09 -19.40
CA LEU A 147 -5.01 9.00 -19.71
C LEU A 147 -5.27 7.79 -18.81
N THR A 148 -5.04 6.61 -19.38
CA THR A 148 -5.10 5.34 -18.66
C THR A 148 -3.72 4.67 -18.67
N ALA A 149 -3.46 3.86 -17.65
CA ALA A 149 -2.22 3.10 -17.52
C ALA A 149 -2.50 1.62 -17.30
N THR A 150 -1.65 0.76 -17.86
CA THR A 150 -1.69 -0.68 -17.65
C THR A 150 -0.90 -1.06 -16.41
N HIS A 151 -1.52 -1.83 -15.53
CA HIS A 151 -0.94 -2.40 -14.33
C HIS A 151 -0.84 -3.92 -14.46
N ASP A 152 0.31 -4.49 -14.15
CA ASP A 152 0.63 -5.90 -14.34
C ASP A 152 1.30 -6.50 -13.10
N ILE A 153 0.73 -7.58 -12.56
CA ILE A 153 1.30 -8.36 -11.47
C ILE A 153 2.72 -8.89 -11.83
N GLY A 154 2.96 -9.20 -13.10
CA GLY A 154 4.24 -9.71 -13.59
C GLY A 154 5.40 -8.76 -13.40
N LYS A 155 5.17 -7.44 -13.28
CA LYS A 155 6.22 -6.45 -13.05
C LYS A 155 6.83 -6.59 -11.65
N SER A 156 6.02 -6.75 -10.59
CA SER A 156 6.48 -6.93 -9.21
C SER A 156 6.93 -8.34 -8.88
N PHE A 157 6.36 -9.34 -9.56
CA PHE A 157 6.64 -10.75 -9.32
C PHE A 157 7.28 -11.43 -10.55
N PRO A 158 8.52 -11.04 -10.94
CA PRO A 158 9.21 -11.65 -12.07
C PRO A 158 9.56 -13.11 -11.78
N ARG A 159 9.50 -13.96 -12.82
CA ARG A 159 9.75 -15.40 -12.71
C ARG A 159 11.15 -15.74 -12.20
N GLU A 160 12.13 -14.94 -12.60
CA GLU A 160 13.54 -15.12 -12.25
C GLU A 160 13.80 -15.01 -10.76
N ARG A 161 12.92 -14.32 -10.06
CA ARG A 161 13.04 -14.06 -8.62
C ARG A 161 12.08 -14.91 -7.77
N PHE A 162 10.84 -15.05 -8.21
CA PHE A 162 9.79 -15.73 -7.44
C PHE A 162 9.50 -17.15 -7.91
N GLY A 163 10.06 -17.60 -9.04
CA GLY A 163 9.90 -18.93 -9.62
C GLY A 163 11.08 -19.86 -9.30
N VAL A 164 11.42 -20.03 -8.01
CA VAL A 164 12.60 -20.81 -7.58
C VAL A 164 12.35 -22.31 -7.72
N THR A 165 11.12 -22.77 -7.46
CA THR A 165 10.71 -24.17 -7.59
C THR A 165 9.63 -24.32 -8.66
N GLU A 166 9.37 -25.56 -9.13
CA GLU A 166 8.26 -25.83 -10.04
C GLU A 166 6.90 -25.43 -9.43
N ALA A 167 6.72 -25.62 -8.13
CA ALA A 167 5.52 -25.20 -7.42
C ALA A 167 5.37 -23.68 -7.40
N ASP A 168 6.46 -22.94 -7.23
CA ASP A 168 6.45 -21.47 -7.30
C ASP A 168 6.11 -20.97 -8.70
N LEU A 169 6.70 -21.60 -9.74
CA LEU A 169 6.39 -21.27 -11.13
C LEU A 169 4.91 -21.52 -11.45
N ALA A 170 4.35 -22.66 -11.02
CA ALA A 170 2.93 -22.98 -11.22
C ALA A 170 2.02 -21.96 -10.51
N ARG A 171 2.35 -21.57 -9.28
CA ARG A 171 1.62 -20.55 -8.50
C ARG A 171 1.67 -19.17 -9.16
N LEU A 172 2.84 -18.76 -9.65
CA LEU A 172 2.99 -17.50 -10.38
C LEU A 172 2.19 -17.47 -11.67
N GLU A 173 2.20 -18.58 -12.43
CA GLU A 173 1.45 -18.67 -13.67
C GLU A 173 -0.06 -18.64 -13.40
N GLU A 174 -0.53 -19.38 -12.39
CA GLU A 174 -1.93 -19.32 -11.96
C GLU A 174 -2.32 -17.90 -11.53
N ALA A 175 -1.45 -17.21 -10.74
CA ALA A 175 -1.70 -15.83 -10.32
C ALA A 175 -1.81 -14.88 -11.52
N ARG A 176 -0.96 -15.02 -12.55
CA ARG A 176 -1.01 -14.21 -13.77
C ARG A 176 -2.24 -14.49 -14.62
N LEU A 177 -2.63 -15.76 -14.76
CA LEU A 177 -3.84 -16.15 -15.50
C LEU A 177 -5.10 -15.60 -14.82
N LYS A 178 -5.16 -15.63 -13.49
CA LYS A 178 -6.29 -15.08 -12.72
C LYS A 178 -6.31 -13.55 -12.72
N ASN A 179 -5.14 -12.93 -12.85
CA ASN A 179 -4.98 -11.48 -12.79
C ASN A 179 -4.27 -10.96 -14.06
N PRO A 180 -4.93 -10.97 -15.22
CA PRO A 180 -4.38 -10.38 -16.44
C PRO A 180 -4.17 -8.88 -16.25
N PRO A 181 -3.26 -8.25 -17.00
CA PRO A 181 -3.01 -6.81 -16.92
C PRO A 181 -4.31 -5.99 -16.96
N ARG A 182 -4.41 -4.99 -16.09
CA ARG A 182 -5.60 -4.13 -15.95
C ARG A 182 -5.27 -2.69 -16.33
N SER A 183 -6.27 -2.04 -16.94
CA SER A 183 -6.20 -0.61 -17.24
C SER A 183 -6.91 0.17 -16.14
N HIS A 184 -6.23 1.20 -15.60
CA HIS A 184 -6.76 2.14 -14.63
C HIS A 184 -6.48 3.59 -15.08
N PRO A 185 -7.22 4.59 -14.59
CA PRO A 185 -6.89 5.99 -14.87
C PRO A 185 -5.50 6.34 -14.29
N VAL A 186 -4.73 7.16 -15.00
CA VAL A 186 -3.47 7.74 -14.49
C VAL A 186 -3.73 8.65 -13.29
N VAL A 187 -4.87 9.33 -13.30
CA VAL A 187 -5.36 10.18 -12.21
C VAL A 187 -6.66 9.60 -11.68
N ARG A 188 -6.61 9.08 -10.45
CA ARG A 188 -7.78 8.52 -9.75
C ARG A 188 -8.49 9.61 -8.95
N THR A 189 -9.81 9.64 -9.00
CA THR A 189 -10.62 10.41 -8.06
C THR A 189 -10.93 9.57 -6.83
N HIS A 190 -10.67 10.11 -5.64
CA HIS A 190 -11.00 9.42 -4.39
C HIS A 190 -12.52 9.41 -4.16
N PRO A 191 -13.15 8.23 -3.96
CA PRO A 191 -14.61 8.09 -3.99
C PRO A 191 -15.35 8.83 -2.87
N VAL A 192 -14.68 9.15 -1.76
CA VAL A 192 -15.29 9.83 -0.61
C VAL A 192 -14.93 11.32 -0.57
N THR A 193 -13.64 11.66 -0.75
CA THR A 193 -13.18 13.05 -0.63
C THR A 193 -13.31 13.85 -1.92
N GLY A 194 -13.44 13.18 -3.07
CA GLY A 194 -13.44 13.80 -4.40
C GLY A 194 -12.06 14.34 -4.84
N ARG A 195 -11.03 14.23 -4.00
CA ARG A 195 -9.67 14.67 -4.35
C ARG A 195 -9.06 13.76 -5.40
N LYS A 196 -8.30 14.34 -6.31
CA LYS A 196 -7.55 13.62 -7.33
C LYS A 196 -6.15 13.25 -6.83
N GLY A 197 -5.65 12.10 -7.28
CA GLY A 197 -4.30 11.63 -6.97
C GLY A 197 -3.68 10.87 -8.14
N LEU A 198 -2.36 10.87 -8.23
CA LEU A 198 -1.63 10.07 -9.21
C LEU A 198 -1.80 8.58 -8.89
N PHE A 199 -2.31 7.80 -9.84
CA PHE A 199 -2.55 6.37 -9.67
C PHE A 199 -1.63 5.54 -10.57
N VAL A 200 -0.35 5.88 -10.55
CA VAL A 200 0.73 5.16 -11.22
C VAL A 200 1.88 4.93 -10.23
N SER A 201 2.49 3.76 -10.27
CA SER A 201 3.59 3.39 -9.38
C SER A 201 4.62 2.51 -10.09
N ASP A 202 5.86 2.58 -9.66
CA ASP A 202 6.93 1.77 -10.26
C ASP A 202 6.69 0.27 -10.06
N GLY A 203 6.04 -0.14 -8.98
CA GLY A 203 5.78 -1.55 -8.68
C GLY A 203 4.92 -2.27 -9.70
N PHE A 204 3.89 -1.64 -10.26
CA PHE A 204 2.91 -2.34 -11.10
C PHE A 204 2.64 -1.68 -12.45
N THR A 205 2.85 -0.36 -12.61
CA THR A 205 2.50 0.35 -13.85
C THR A 205 3.52 0.06 -14.93
N THR A 206 3.07 -0.41 -16.08
CA THR A 206 3.93 -0.81 -17.20
C THR A 206 3.94 0.18 -18.34
N ARG A 207 2.80 0.86 -18.62
CA ARG A 207 2.71 1.86 -19.70
C ARG A 207 1.50 2.77 -19.52
N ILE A 208 1.54 3.93 -20.16
CA ILE A 208 0.38 4.78 -20.43
C ILE A 208 -0.18 4.37 -21.80
N ASN A 209 -1.47 4.04 -21.85
CA ASN A 209 -2.06 3.32 -22.98
C ASN A 209 -2.22 4.16 -24.25
N GLU A 210 -2.45 5.47 -24.09
CA GLU A 210 -2.72 6.41 -25.17
C GLU A 210 -1.45 7.02 -25.81
N LEU A 211 -0.26 6.70 -25.25
CA LEU A 211 1.03 7.25 -25.68
C LEU A 211 1.88 6.22 -26.43
N GLU A 212 2.71 6.71 -27.34
CA GLU A 212 3.76 5.89 -27.93
C GLU A 212 4.76 5.39 -26.85
N PRO A 213 5.43 4.23 -27.03
CA PRO A 213 6.27 3.66 -25.99
C PRO A 213 7.30 4.61 -25.38
N ALA A 214 8.03 5.37 -26.21
CA ALA A 214 9.04 6.31 -25.75
C ALA A 214 8.44 7.49 -24.95
N GLU A 215 7.27 7.95 -25.32
CA GLU A 215 6.53 9.02 -24.62
C GLU A 215 6.03 8.50 -23.25
N SER A 216 5.43 7.31 -23.26
CA SER A 216 4.97 6.62 -22.04
C SER A 216 6.10 6.44 -21.05
N ASP A 217 7.26 5.92 -21.48
CA ASP A 217 8.42 5.67 -20.62
C ASP A 217 8.98 6.97 -20.04
N ALA A 218 9.08 8.03 -20.86
CA ALA A 218 9.55 9.33 -20.40
C ALA A 218 8.59 9.94 -19.35
N LEU A 219 7.29 9.88 -19.60
CA LEU A 219 6.28 10.44 -18.69
C LEU A 219 6.18 9.62 -17.39
N LEU A 220 6.19 8.29 -17.45
CA LEU A 220 6.18 7.44 -16.26
C LEU A 220 7.43 7.65 -15.41
N THR A 221 8.61 7.75 -16.02
CA THR A 221 9.86 8.05 -15.29
C THR A 221 9.73 9.36 -14.52
N PHE A 222 9.22 10.42 -15.15
CA PHE A 222 8.96 11.69 -14.48
C PHE A 222 7.94 11.54 -13.35
N LEU A 223 6.80 10.87 -13.58
CA LEU A 223 5.72 10.73 -12.60
C LEU A 223 6.16 9.92 -11.39
N PHE A 224 6.92 8.83 -11.56
CA PHE A 224 7.44 8.04 -10.44
C PHE A 224 8.39 8.86 -9.56
N ALA A 225 9.32 9.59 -10.18
CA ALA A 225 10.25 10.46 -9.44
C ALA A 225 9.51 11.62 -8.76
N HIS A 226 8.51 12.22 -9.42
CA HIS A 226 7.73 13.32 -8.87
C HIS A 226 6.86 12.87 -7.69
N ALA A 227 6.15 11.72 -7.80
CA ALA A 227 5.22 11.26 -6.78
C ALA A 227 5.91 10.88 -5.45
N THR A 228 7.21 10.61 -5.49
CA THR A 228 8.00 10.15 -4.35
C THR A 228 8.97 11.19 -3.80
N ARG A 229 8.76 12.46 -4.14
CA ARG A 229 9.56 13.58 -3.60
C ARG A 229 9.42 13.67 -2.09
N PRO A 230 10.48 14.10 -1.37
CA PRO A 230 10.47 14.20 0.10
C PRO A 230 9.31 15.02 0.66
N GLU A 231 8.85 16.07 -0.05
CA GLU A 231 7.76 16.94 0.38
C GLU A 231 6.41 16.24 0.45
N PHE A 232 6.26 15.12 -0.25
CA PHE A 232 5.03 14.32 -0.29
C PHE A 232 5.11 13.06 0.55
N THR A 233 6.22 12.83 1.25
CA THR A 233 6.50 11.58 1.93
C THR A 233 6.51 11.72 3.45
N VAL A 234 6.24 10.61 4.12
CA VAL A 234 6.50 10.39 5.53
C VAL A 234 7.29 9.10 5.69
N ARG A 235 8.28 9.09 6.58
CA ARG A 235 9.07 7.92 6.95
C ARG A 235 8.73 7.50 8.36
N TRP A 236 8.31 6.24 8.53
CA TRP A 236 7.99 5.66 9.82
C TRP A 236 9.09 4.73 10.29
N ARG A 237 9.68 5.06 11.41
CA ARG A 237 10.59 4.18 12.15
C ARG A 237 9.78 3.30 13.07
N TRP A 238 9.76 2.01 12.76
CA TRP A 238 8.99 1.02 13.49
C TRP A 238 9.53 0.78 14.90
N GLN A 239 8.63 0.52 15.81
CA GLN A 239 8.85 -0.08 17.12
C GLN A 239 8.02 -1.36 17.22
N GLU A 240 8.39 -2.26 18.13
CA GLU A 240 7.59 -3.46 18.38
C GLU A 240 6.17 -3.09 18.76
N ASN A 241 5.20 -3.85 18.25
CA ASN A 241 3.77 -3.61 18.44
C ASN A 241 3.24 -2.31 17.78
N ASP A 242 3.99 -1.70 16.90
CA ASP A 242 3.44 -0.64 16.05
C ASP A 242 2.48 -1.22 15.00
N VAL A 243 1.46 -0.43 14.68
CA VAL A 243 0.53 -0.68 13.59
C VAL A 243 0.45 0.54 12.69
N ALA A 244 0.44 0.33 11.38
CA ALA A 244 0.09 1.35 10.40
C ALA A 244 -1.19 0.94 9.67
N PHE A 245 -2.06 1.91 9.41
CA PHE A 245 -3.25 1.78 8.57
C PHE A 245 -3.26 2.90 7.54
N TRP A 246 -3.26 2.57 6.25
CA TRP A 246 -3.21 3.58 5.19
C TRP A 246 -4.34 3.42 4.18
N ASP A 247 -4.70 4.55 3.57
CA ASP A 247 -5.60 4.63 2.43
C ASP A 247 -4.81 4.40 1.14
N ASN A 248 -4.93 3.20 0.60
CA ASN A 248 -4.22 2.77 -0.60
C ASN A 248 -4.73 3.46 -1.88
N ARG A 249 -5.89 4.12 -1.83
CA ARG A 249 -6.49 4.82 -2.96
C ARG A 249 -5.74 6.12 -3.29
N VAL A 250 -5.00 6.66 -2.33
CA VAL A 250 -4.30 7.97 -2.42
C VAL A 250 -2.87 7.93 -1.91
N THR A 251 -2.29 6.74 -1.66
CA THR A 251 -0.90 6.60 -1.22
C THR A 251 -0.14 5.56 -2.02
N GLN A 252 1.17 5.74 -2.08
CA GLN A 252 2.15 4.72 -2.41
C GLN A 252 3.01 4.46 -1.18
N HIS A 253 3.64 3.29 -1.11
CA HIS A 253 4.57 3.00 -0.02
C HIS A 253 5.80 2.23 -0.49
N TYR A 254 6.83 2.25 0.37
CA TYR A 254 8.14 1.66 0.10
C TYR A 254 8.71 1.10 1.41
N ALA A 255 9.01 -0.19 1.46
CA ALA A 255 9.69 -0.82 2.58
C ALA A 255 11.22 -0.73 2.37
N VAL A 256 11.92 -0.05 3.27
CA VAL A 256 13.37 0.11 3.16
C VAL A 256 14.08 -1.21 3.46
N ASP A 257 14.91 -1.69 2.53
CA ASP A 257 15.64 -2.97 2.63
C ASP A 257 17.11 -2.74 3.06
N ASP A 258 17.33 -2.02 4.16
CA ASP A 258 18.64 -1.60 4.68
C ASP A 258 19.06 -2.35 5.98
N TYR A 259 18.38 -3.43 6.31
CA TYR A 259 18.56 -4.16 7.59
C TYR A 259 19.12 -5.57 7.44
N ARG A 260 19.31 -6.07 6.22
CA ARG A 260 19.85 -7.43 6.00
C ARG A 260 21.28 -7.57 6.54
N PRO A 261 21.64 -8.72 7.13
CA PRO A 261 20.90 -9.98 7.14
C PRO A 261 19.91 -10.15 8.31
N GLN A 262 19.55 -9.08 9.02
CA GLN A 262 18.65 -9.14 10.16
C GLN A 262 17.24 -9.56 9.74
N ARG A 263 16.55 -10.34 10.59
CA ARG A 263 15.17 -10.77 10.32
C ARG A 263 14.18 -9.66 10.64
N ARG A 264 13.18 -9.52 9.78
CA ARG A 264 12.02 -8.65 9.97
C ARG A 264 10.75 -9.43 9.68
N VAL A 265 9.76 -9.37 10.59
CA VAL A 265 8.47 -10.04 10.44
C VAL A 265 7.35 -9.04 10.62
N MET A 266 6.50 -8.90 9.60
CA MET A 266 5.30 -8.08 9.63
C MET A 266 4.09 -8.92 9.26
N HIS A 267 2.94 -8.60 9.86
CA HIS A 267 1.65 -9.17 9.48
C HIS A 267 0.80 -8.09 8.80
N ARG A 268 0.23 -8.40 7.62
CA ARG A 268 -0.58 -7.45 6.86
C ARG A 268 -1.95 -8.02 6.53
N ALA A 269 -3.00 -7.26 6.81
CA ALA A 269 -4.36 -7.50 6.33
C ALA A 269 -4.71 -6.40 5.32
N THR A 270 -5.09 -6.79 4.10
CA THR A 270 -5.43 -5.88 3.00
C THR A 270 -6.94 -5.85 2.81
N ILE A 271 -7.53 -4.66 2.71
CA ILE A 271 -8.97 -4.43 2.59
C ILE A 271 -9.28 -4.17 1.12
N LEU A 272 -10.24 -4.91 0.55
CA LEU A 272 -10.70 -4.70 -0.82
C LEU A 272 -11.35 -3.33 -0.98
N GLY A 273 -11.18 -2.74 -2.14
CA GLY A 273 -11.65 -1.40 -2.44
C GLY A 273 -12.62 -1.35 -3.61
N ASP A 274 -12.63 -0.21 -4.28
CA ASP A 274 -13.50 0.13 -5.40
C ASP A 274 -12.72 0.18 -6.72
N LYS A 275 -13.47 0.15 -7.83
CA LYS A 275 -12.90 0.35 -9.15
C LYS A 275 -12.46 1.80 -9.31
N PRO A 276 -11.18 2.07 -9.68
CA PRO A 276 -10.67 3.42 -9.92
C PRO A 276 -11.41 4.14 -11.07
N PHE A 277 -11.69 5.43 -10.87
CA PHE A 277 -12.32 6.29 -11.86
C PHE A 277 -11.76 7.71 -11.86
#